data_049e92d8389a46542331be90b9c4fd87
#
_entry.id   049e92d8389a46542331be90b9c4fd87
#
_cell.length_a   1.000
_cell.length_b   1.000
_cell.length_c   1.000
_cell.angle_alpha   90.00
_cell.angle_beta   90.00
_cell.angle_gamma   90.00
#
_symmetry.space_group_name_H-M   'P 1'
#
loop_
_entity.id
_entity.type
_entity.pdbx_description
1 polymer ?
#
loop_
_entity_poly.entity_id
_entity_poly.type
_entity_poly.pdbx_seq_one_letter_code
_entity_poly.pdbx_strand_id
1 'polypeptide(L)'
;MTKEELSKLQKIITEIQQIKRELDGIEPEYAIDSVIGSSINFPYTQHNIKIEGYDIKNYEHKVQRIKNRLNHKMIELVEEKDRLTEYIYSLDNSDLRQIFMYRYVKGLSWEKIGINMGYATITVRSKHDKFLKSVSPNITLNEV
;
A
#
# COMPACT_ATOMS: atom_id res chain seq x y z
N MET A 1 -5.26 11.36 18.85
CA MET A 1 -5.38 10.56 17.61
C MET A 1 -6.40 9.45 17.79
N THR A 2 -7.20 9.21 16.78
CA THR A 2 -8.12 8.09 16.74
C THR A 2 -7.42 6.80 16.29
N LYS A 3 -8.08 5.66 16.51
CA LYS A 3 -7.56 4.38 16.05
C LYS A 3 -7.42 4.32 14.52
N GLU A 4 -8.34 4.94 13.79
CA GLU A 4 -8.29 5.05 12.33
C GLU A 4 -7.06 5.84 11.87
N GLU A 5 -6.77 6.97 12.50
CA GLU A 5 -5.59 7.78 12.20
C GLU A 5 -4.29 7.02 12.50
N LEU A 6 -4.23 6.29 13.61
CA LEU A 6 -3.09 5.46 13.96
C LEU A 6 -2.87 4.32 12.96
N SER A 7 -3.95 3.76 12.42
CA SER A 7 -3.89 2.64 11.47
C SER A 7 -3.58 3.08 10.04
N LYS A 8 -3.58 4.38 9.74
CA LYS A 8 -3.39 4.92 8.40
C LYS A 8 -2.06 4.51 7.77
N LEU A 9 -0.98 4.49 8.54
CA LEU A 9 0.34 4.10 8.05
C LEU A 9 0.34 2.65 7.52
N GLN A 10 -0.27 1.72 8.25
CA GLN A 10 -0.35 0.32 7.84
C GLN A 10 -1.20 0.13 6.59
N LYS A 11 -2.25 0.92 6.42
CA LYS A 11 -3.05 0.93 5.18
C LYS A 11 -2.23 1.41 3.99
N ILE A 12 -1.44 2.46 4.15
CA ILE A 12 -0.55 2.96 3.10
C ILE A 12 0.49 1.90 2.71
N ILE A 13 1.10 1.24 3.68
CA ILE A 13 2.06 0.15 3.44
C ILE A 13 1.40 -0.98 2.63
N THR A 14 0.19 -1.37 2.98
CA THR A 14 -0.56 -2.39 2.26
C THR A 14 -0.85 -1.97 0.81
N GLU A 15 -1.27 -0.73 0.60
CA GLU A 15 -1.51 -0.20 -0.75
C GLU A 15 -0.22 -0.18 -1.59
N ILE A 16 0.91 0.20 -1.00
CA ILE A 16 2.22 0.16 -1.67
C ILE A 16 2.58 -1.26 -2.08
N GLN A 17 2.36 -2.24 -1.22
CA GLN A 17 2.60 -3.65 -1.55
C GLN A 17 1.71 -4.13 -2.71
N GLN A 18 0.45 -3.71 -2.73
CA GLN A 18 -0.48 -4.02 -3.82
C GLN A 18 -0.02 -3.39 -5.15
N ILE A 19 0.42 -2.14 -5.13
CA ILE A 19 0.94 -1.45 -6.32
C ILE A 19 2.23 -2.12 -6.83
N LYS A 20 3.12 -2.52 -5.93
CA LYS A 20 4.34 -3.26 -6.30
C LYS A 20 4.03 -4.60 -6.96
N ARG A 21 3.04 -5.33 -6.45
CA ARG A 21 2.59 -6.59 -7.07
C ARG A 21 1.98 -6.35 -8.44
N GLU A 22 1.20 -5.29 -8.60
CA GLU A 22 0.66 -4.90 -9.89
C GLU A 22 1.78 -4.60 -10.90
N LEU A 23 2.81 -3.87 -10.47
CA LEU A 23 3.97 -3.56 -11.31
C LEU A 23 4.75 -4.82 -11.70
N ASP A 24 4.98 -5.73 -10.76
CA ASP A 24 5.72 -6.98 -11.01
C ASP A 24 4.94 -7.94 -11.92
N GLY A 25 3.61 -7.88 -11.89
CA GLY A 25 2.75 -8.72 -12.71
C GLY A 25 2.41 -8.16 -14.07
N ILE A 26 2.86 -6.94 -14.40
CA ILE A 26 2.52 -6.33 -15.68
C ILE A 26 3.43 -6.87 -16.80
N GLU A 27 2.82 -7.28 -17.89
CA GLU A 27 3.50 -7.80 -19.06
C GLU A 27 3.02 -7.06 -20.32
N PRO A 28 3.87 -6.95 -21.37
CA PRO A 28 3.42 -6.42 -22.65
C PRO A 28 2.31 -7.29 -23.24
N GLU A 29 1.25 -6.67 -23.71
CA GLU A 29 0.20 -7.38 -24.42
C GLU A 29 0.68 -7.80 -25.81
N TYR A 30 0.42 -9.05 -26.17
CA TYR A 30 0.66 -9.54 -27.51
C TYR A 30 -0.44 -9.05 -28.44
N ALA A 31 -0.06 -8.29 -29.45
CA ALA A 31 -1.00 -7.73 -30.40
C ALA A 31 -0.84 -8.40 -31.77
N ILE A 32 -1.97 -8.67 -32.42
CA ILE A 32 -2.04 -9.12 -33.82
C ILE A 32 -2.76 -8.03 -34.60
N ASP A 33 -2.07 -7.49 -35.58
CA ASP A 33 -2.65 -6.51 -36.48
C ASP A 33 -2.58 -7.00 -37.92
N SER A 34 -3.44 -6.48 -38.79
CA SER A 34 -3.47 -6.83 -40.19
C SER A 34 -3.38 -5.59 -41.05
N VAL A 35 -2.44 -5.61 -42.00
CA VAL A 35 -2.31 -4.55 -42.99
C VAL A 35 -2.54 -5.13 -44.37
N ILE A 36 -3.03 -4.31 -45.31
CA ILE A 36 -3.19 -4.70 -46.70
C ILE A 36 -1.87 -4.50 -47.41
N GLY A 37 -1.32 -5.59 -47.96
CA GLY A 37 -0.10 -5.58 -48.76
C GLY A 37 -0.36 -6.02 -50.17
N SER A 38 0.59 -5.73 -51.07
CA SER A 38 0.55 -6.17 -52.47
C SER A 38 1.49 -7.35 -52.67
N SER A 39 1.07 -8.29 -53.53
CA SER A 39 1.92 -9.38 -53.94
C SER A 39 3.10 -8.85 -54.76
N ILE A 40 4.31 -9.39 -54.55
CA ILE A 40 5.52 -9.01 -55.26
C ILE A 40 5.52 -9.54 -56.72
N ASN A 41 4.83 -10.64 -56.96
CA ASN A 41 4.77 -11.30 -58.26
C ASN A 41 3.51 -10.94 -59.05
N PHE A 42 3.63 -10.86 -60.37
CA PHE A 42 2.49 -10.65 -61.26
C PHE A 42 1.61 -11.94 -61.33
N PRO A 43 0.28 -11.82 -61.31
CA PRO A 43 -0.51 -10.60 -61.14
C PRO A 43 -0.43 -10.07 -59.70
N TYR A 44 -0.31 -8.75 -59.52
CA TYR A 44 -0.28 -8.09 -58.23
C TYR A 44 -1.66 -8.18 -57.56
N THR A 45 -1.75 -8.97 -56.57
CA THR A 45 -2.97 -9.11 -55.76
C THR A 45 -2.77 -8.51 -54.37
N GLN A 46 -3.77 -7.81 -53.90
CA GLN A 46 -3.79 -7.33 -52.52
C GLN A 46 -4.12 -8.49 -51.59
N HIS A 47 -3.43 -8.58 -50.48
CA HIS A 47 -3.68 -9.54 -49.44
C HIS A 47 -3.43 -8.92 -48.07
N ASN A 48 -4.04 -9.48 -47.06
CA ASN A 48 -3.82 -9.06 -45.68
C ASN A 48 -2.51 -9.65 -45.16
N ILE A 49 -1.64 -8.78 -44.68
CA ILE A 49 -0.40 -9.15 -44.00
C ILE A 49 -0.64 -9.03 -42.52
N LYS A 50 -0.43 -10.11 -41.79
CA LYS A 50 -0.53 -10.10 -40.31
C LYS A 50 0.77 -9.59 -39.73
N ILE A 51 0.65 -8.58 -38.86
CA ILE A 51 1.76 -8.08 -38.07
C ILE A 51 1.51 -8.54 -36.63
N GLU A 52 2.44 -9.31 -36.09
CA GLU A 52 2.36 -9.85 -34.75
C GLU A 52 3.49 -9.30 -33.91
N GLY A 53 3.21 -8.95 -32.64
CA GLY A 53 4.22 -8.46 -31.71
C GLY A 53 3.61 -7.92 -30.43
N TYR A 54 4.48 -7.49 -29.53
CA TYR A 54 4.07 -6.88 -28.29
C TYR A 54 3.88 -5.38 -28.45
N ASP A 55 2.84 -4.83 -27.81
CA ASP A 55 2.61 -3.39 -27.76
C ASP A 55 3.49 -2.75 -26.69
N ILE A 56 4.74 -2.49 -27.03
CA ILE A 56 5.74 -1.95 -26.12
C ILE A 56 5.38 -0.54 -25.65
N LYS A 57 4.85 0.29 -26.55
CA LYS A 57 4.47 1.67 -26.19
C LYS A 57 3.37 1.72 -25.14
N ASN A 58 2.35 0.90 -25.30
CA ASN A 58 1.26 0.79 -24.31
C ASN A 58 1.78 0.22 -22.99
N TYR A 59 2.66 -0.77 -23.05
CA TYR A 59 3.34 -1.33 -21.89
C TYR A 59 4.11 -0.27 -21.11
N GLU A 60 4.95 0.52 -21.79
CA GLU A 60 5.72 1.60 -21.18
C GLU A 60 4.83 2.65 -20.49
N HIS A 61 3.72 3.04 -21.13
CA HIS A 61 2.75 3.95 -20.55
C HIS A 61 2.09 3.40 -19.29
N LYS A 62 1.71 2.13 -19.31
CA LYS A 62 1.13 1.46 -18.13
C LYS A 62 2.13 1.39 -16.98
N VAL A 63 3.37 0.99 -17.27
CA VAL A 63 4.46 0.95 -16.27
C VAL A 63 4.69 2.33 -15.66
N GLN A 64 4.75 3.36 -16.47
CA GLN A 64 5.00 4.72 -16.00
C GLN A 64 3.86 5.23 -15.09
N ARG A 65 2.60 4.94 -15.43
CA ARG A 65 1.46 5.30 -14.59
C ARG A 65 1.52 4.61 -13.23
N ILE A 66 1.89 3.34 -13.20
CA ILE A 66 2.01 2.57 -11.96
C ILE A 66 3.17 3.11 -11.10
N LYS A 67 4.32 3.39 -11.73
CA LYS A 67 5.47 4.01 -11.05
C LYS A 67 5.13 5.38 -10.45
N ASN A 68 4.38 6.21 -11.17
CA ASN A 68 3.95 7.50 -10.66
C ASN A 68 3.03 7.34 -9.44
N ARG A 69 2.09 6.41 -9.50
CA ARG A 69 1.22 6.09 -8.36
C ARG A 69 2.03 5.59 -7.17
N LEU A 70 3.00 4.74 -7.40
CA LEU A 70 3.91 4.24 -6.36
C LEU A 70 4.68 5.36 -5.70
N ASN A 71 5.25 6.28 -6.49
CA ASN A 71 5.99 7.43 -5.97
C ASN A 71 5.13 8.33 -5.08
N HIS A 72 3.88 8.62 -5.49
CA HIS A 72 2.96 9.39 -4.66
C HIS A 72 2.66 8.70 -3.33
N LYS A 73 2.45 7.39 -3.36
CA LYS A 73 2.21 6.61 -2.13
C LYS A 73 3.44 6.54 -1.23
N MET A 74 4.64 6.49 -1.79
CA MET A 74 5.88 6.49 -1.01
C MET A 74 6.11 7.83 -0.31
N ILE A 75 5.79 8.95 -0.96
CA ILE A 75 5.83 10.28 -0.32
C ILE A 75 4.81 10.34 0.82
N GLU A 76 3.59 9.90 0.58
CA GLU A 76 2.55 9.83 1.61
C GLU A 76 2.99 8.95 2.79
N LEU A 77 3.67 7.84 2.53
CA LEU A 77 4.23 6.96 3.55
C LEU A 77 5.23 7.68 4.46
N VAL A 78 6.17 8.41 3.88
CA VAL A 78 7.20 9.14 4.63
C VAL A 78 6.55 10.21 5.51
N GLU A 79 5.65 11.00 4.97
CA GLU A 79 4.94 12.05 5.70
C GLU A 79 4.11 11.46 6.87
N GLU A 80 3.39 10.39 6.62
CA GLU A 80 2.57 9.74 7.63
C GLU A 80 3.42 9.09 8.72
N LYS A 81 4.54 8.48 8.36
CA LYS A 81 5.47 7.89 9.31
C LYS A 81 6.07 8.94 10.24
N ASP A 82 6.46 10.08 9.70
CA ASP A 82 6.98 11.18 10.50
C ASP A 82 5.92 11.70 11.47
N ARG A 83 4.73 11.95 10.98
CA ARG A 83 3.60 12.42 11.81
C ARG A 83 3.29 11.46 12.94
N LEU A 84 3.19 10.19 12.63
CA LEU A 84 2.89 9.14 13.61
C LEU A 84 4.02 8.97 14.62
N THR A 85 5.26 9.00 14.17
CA THR A 85 6.43 8.87 15.04
C THR A 85 6.53 10.02 16.02
N GLU A 86 6.32 11.25 15.58
CA GLU A 86 6.30 12.42 16.48
C GLU A 86 5.19 12.32 17.53
N TYR A 87 4.01 11.88 17.11
CA TYR A 87 2.92 11.64 18.07
C TYR A 87 3.30 10.60 19.12
N ILE A 88 3.88 9.47 18.71
CA ILE A 88 4.30 8.41 19.61
C ILE A 88 5.35 8.92 20.61
N TYR A 89 6.34 9.66 20.14
CA TYR A 89 7.36 10.25 21.02
C TYR A 89 6.80 11.31 21.98
N SER A 90 5.66 11.90 21.68
CA SER A 90 4.99 12.83 22.59
C SER A 90 4.30 12.15 23.77
N LEU A 91 4.13 10.84 23.75
CA LEU A 91 3.52 10.08 24.84
C LEU A 91 4.49 9.98 26.02
N ASP A 92 3.97 10.24 27.21
CA ASP A 92 4.78 10.24 28.45
C ASP A 92 5.16 8.84 28.95
N ASN A 93 4.32 7.86 28.67
CA ASN A 93 4.50 6.49 29.16
C ASN A 93 5.36 5.67 28.17
N SER A 94 6.46 5.12 28.67
CA SER A 94 7.39 4.32 27.87
C SER A 94 6.75 3.04 27.30
N ASP A 95 5.92 2.36 28.08
CA ASP A 95 5.23 1.16 27.62
C ASP A 95 4.28 1.47 26.47
N LEU A 96 3.54 2.58 26.56
CA LEU A 96 2.65 3.02 25.47
C LEU A 96 3.43 3.39 24.21
N ARG A 97 4.56 4.08 24.34
CA ARG A 97 5.42 4.38 23.18
C ARG A 97 5.86 3.12 22.47
N GLN A 98 6.30 2.12 23.22
CA GLN A 98 6.73 0.84 22.65
C GLN A 98 5.57 0.08 22.00
N ILE A 99 4.42 0.00 22.66
CA ILE A 99 3.23 -0.66 22.12
C ILE A 99 2.81 -0.02 20.81
N PHE A 100 2.72 1.30 20.78
CA PHE A 100 2.31 2.03 19.58
C PHE A 100 3.32 1.91 18.46
N MET A 101 4.62 1.95 18.77
CA MET A 101 5.67 1.75 17.78
C MET A 101 5.59 0.35 17.16
N TYR A 102 5.45 -0.69 17.96
CA TYR A 102 5.32 -2.05 17.47
C TYR A 102 4.04 -2.28 16.68
N ARG A 103 2.91 -1.74 17.17
CA ARG A 103 1.62 -1.99 16.55
C ARG A 103 1.39 -1.18 15.27
N TYR A 104 1.66 0.12 15.31
CA TYR A 104 1.27 1.04 14.25
C TYR A 104 2.39 1.37 13.28
N VAL A 105 3.63 1.34 13.68
CA VAL A 105 4.77 1.55 12.78
C VAL A 105 5.29 0.23 12.21
N LYS A 106 5.51 -0.76 13.06
CA LYS A 106 6.02 -2.07 12.64
C LYS A 106 4.95 -3.07 12.22
N GLY A 107 3.69 -2.83 12.57
CA GLY A 107 2.56 -3.69 12.17
C GLY A 107 2.53 -5.05 12.84
N LEU A 108 3.06 -5.19 14.05
CA LEU A 108 3.11 -6.46 14.76
C LEU A 108 1.75 -6.83 15.37
N SER A 109 1.50 -8.12 15.49
CA SER A 109 0.34 -8.64 16.22
C SER A 109 0.50 -8.40 17.72
N TRP A 110 -0.62 -8.40 18.45
CA TRP A 110 -0.61 -8.25 19.90
C TRP A 110 0.24 -9.31 20.60
N GLU A 111 0.25 -10.53 20.08
CA GLU A 111 1.05 -11.63 20.60
C GLU A 111 2.55 -11.36 20.48
N LYS A 112 2.99 -10.91 19.31
CA LYS A 112 4.40 -10.56 19.06
C LYS A 112 4.85 -9.37 19.91
N ILE A 113 3.99 -8.39 20.11
CA ILE A 113 4.27 -7.25 20.97
C ILE A 113 4.46 -7.72 22.41
N GLY A 114 3.59 -8.58 22.90
CA GLY A 114 3.70 -9.17 24.24
C GLY A 114 5.02 -9.91 24.43
N ILE A 115 5.42 -10.72 23.46
CA ILE A 115 6.69 -11.45 23.50
C ILE A 115 7.88 -10.47 23.55
N ASN A 116 7.87 -9.44 22.71
CA ASN A 116 8.96 -8.47 22.66
C ASN A 116 9.08 -7.61 23.91
N MET A 117 7.99 -7.34 24.60
CA MET A 117 7.95 -6.52 25.81
C MET A 117 8.00 -7.33 27.11
N GLY A 118 7.85 -8.65 27.03
CA GLY A 118 7.79 -9.50 28.21
C GLY A 118 6.47 -9.39 28.96
N TYR A 119 5.37 -9.05 28.30
CA TYR A 119 4.03 -8.97 28.86
C TYR A 119 3.10 -10.01 28.23
N ALA A 120 2.03 -10.36 28.97
CA ALA A 120 0.95 -11.15 28.40
C ALA A 120 0.23 -10.34 27.29
N THR A 121 -0.28 -11.02 26.29
CA THR A 121 -1.02 -10.41 25.17
C THR A 121 -2.19 -9.55 25.66
N ILE A 122 -2.94 -10.05 26.62
CA ILE A 122 -4.07 -9.33 27.24
C ILE A 122 -3.60 -8.04 27.92
N THR A 123 -2.47 -8.06 28.61
CA THR A 123 -1.90 -6.90 29.29
C THR A 123 -1.54 -5.79 28.31
N VAL A 124 -0.87 -6.13 27.21
CA VAL A 124 -0.51 -5.17 26.15
C VAL A 124 -1.73 -4.53 25.54
N ARG A 125 -2.70 -5.36 25.15
CA ARG A 125 -3.95 -4.89 24.55
C ARG A 125 -4.77 -4.04 25.49
N SER A 126 -4.82 -4.40 26.76
CA SER A 126 -5.51 -3.63 27.80
C SER A 126 -4.91 -2.25 28.00
N LYS A 127 -3.58 -2.14 28.06
CA LYS A 127 -2.88 -0.84 28.16
C LYS A 127 -3.19 0.06 26.98
N HIS A 128 -3.16 -0.49 25.77
CA HIS A 128 -3.51 0.21 24.55
C HIS A 128 -4.97 0.71 24.56
N ASP A 129 -5.91 -0.18 24.84
CA ASP A 129 -7.34 0.15 24.81
C ASP A 129 -7.73 1.18 25.88
N LYS A 130 -7.16 1.09 27.06
CA LYS A 130 -7.37 2.08 28.12
C LYS A 130 -6.88 3.47 27.73
N PHE A 131 -5.72 3.54 27.10
CA PHE A 131 -5.19 4.82 26.62
C PHE A 131 -6.09 5.43 25.54
N LEU A 132 -6.53 4.65 24.55
CA LEU A 132 -7.40 5.15 23.50
C LEU A 132 -8.75 5.64 24.05
N LYS A 133 -9.29 4.99 25.04
CA LYS A 133 -10.51 5.44 25.72
C LYS A 133 -10.29 6.76 26.47
N SER A 134 -9.11 6.98 27.03
CA SER A 134 -8.80 8.20 27.76
C SER A 134 -8.67 9.42 26.86
N VAL A 135 -8.21 9.26 25.63
CA VAL A 135 -8.02 10.36 24.67
C VAL A 135 -9.22 10.59 23.75
N SER A 136 -10.20 9.69 23.74
CA SER A 136 -11.44 9.81 22.96
C SER A 136 -12.67 9.72 23.87
N PRO A 137 -12.89 10.69 24.78
CA PRO A 137 -13.95 10.59 25.77
C PRO A 137 -15.37 10.78 25.21
N ASN A 138 -15.52 11.22 23.96
CA ASN A 138 -16.80 11.69 23.43
C ASN A 138 -17.63 10.64 22.68
N ILE A 139 -17.19 9.39 22.62
CA ILE A 139 -17.92 8.35 21.88
C ILE A 139 -18.99 7.67 22.73
N THR A 140 -18.92 7.79 24.05
CA THR A 140 -19.81 7.09 24.97
C THR A 140 -21.04 7.87 25.39
N LEU A 141 -21.21 9.11 24.98
CA LEU A 141 -22.32 9.95 25.43
C LEU A 141 -23.57 9.92 24.52
N ASN A 142 -23.55 9.23 23.41
CA ASN A 142 -24.66 9.16 22.46
C ASN A 142 -25.36 7.80 22.39
N GLU A 143 -25.04 6.87 23.26
CA GLU A 143 -25.78 5.62 23.39
C GLU A 143 -26.63 5.63 24.66
N VAL A 144 -27.57 6.51 24.70
CA VAL A 144 -28.66 6.42 25.68
C VAL A 144 -29.97 6.43 24.91
#